data_4c55a1fb400392accfa1ebe63dbf69c0
#
_entry.id   4c55a1fb400392accfa1ebe63dbf69c0
#
_cell.length_a   1.000
_cell.length_b   1.000
_cell.length_c   1.000
_cell.angle_alpha   90.00
_cell.angle_beta   90.00
_cell.angle_gamma   90.00
#
_symmetry.space_group_name_H-M   'P 1'
#
loop_
_entity.id
_entity.type
_entity.pdbx_description
1 polymer ?
#
loop_
_entity_poly.entity_id
_entity_poly.type
_entity_poly.pdbx_seq_one_letter_code
_entity_poly.pdbx_strand_id
1 'polypeptide(L)'
;MMRTIKIYVPPGQPGPLLEFLPTLDEKLRRKLLQQIVRLSQIHLCDLKEPHFKHFVLEKYNQLYELREKNKVLARIIFTIRDGDFILLAPFIKRQPRDTMKALEQSLKMLADIRDAPEFAVNMKWEEYL
;
A
#
# COMPACT_ATOMS: atom_id res chain seq x y z
N MET A 1 4.25 -11.28 -16.77
CA MET A 1 5.35 -10.39 -16.39
C MET A 1 5.14 -9.88 -14.97
N MET A 2 6.17 -9.96 -14.13
CA MET A 2 6.08 -9.48 -12.75
C MET A 2 6.26 -7.96 -12.70
N ARG A 3 5.44 -7.30 -11.87
CA ARG A 3 5.56 -5.87 -11.62
C ARG A 3 6.40 -5.62 -10.39
N THR A 4 7.13 -4.52 -10.39
CA THR A 4 7.91 -4.11 -9.22
C THR A 4 6.96 -3.54 -8.15
N ILE A 5 7.20 -3.94 -6.92
CA ILE A 5 6.49 -3.38 -5.75
C ILE A 5 7.46 -2.43 -5.07
N LYS A 6 7.06 -1.17 -4.97
CA LYS A 6 7.84 -0.13 -4.29
C LYS A 6 7.12 0.32 -3.03
N ILE A 7 7.89 0.83 -2.08
CA ILE A 7 7.35 1.40 -0.84
C ILE A 7 7.94 2.79 -0.63
N TYR A 8 7.20 3.65 0.07
CA TYR A 8 7.68 4.97 0.44
C TYR A 8 8.64 4.85 1.63
N VAL A 9 9.87 5.30 1.45
CA VAL A 9 10.91 5.29 2.49
C VAL A 9 11.58 6.65 2.53
N PRO A 10 11.21 7.53 3.48
CA PRO A 10 11.87 8.82 3.61
C PRO A 10 13.29 8.67 4.18
N PRO A 11 14.17 9.67 4.01
CA PRO A 11 15.55 9.56 4.46
C PRO A 11 15.66 9.30 5.96
N GLY A 12 16.54 8.39 6.34
CA GLY A 12 16.83 8.09 7.75
C GLY A 12 15.71 7.35 8.49
N GLN A 13 14.71 6.83 7.79
CA GLN A 13 13.58 6.12 8.39
C GLN A 13 13.32 4.81 7.64
N PRO A 14 12.78 3.79 8.31
CA PRO A 14 12.47 2.52 7.64
C PRO A 14 11.26 2.60 6.70
N GLY A 15 10.42 3.65 6.85
CA GLY A 15 9.20 3.80 6.07
C GLY A 15 7.97 3.28 6.79
N PRO A 16 6.80 3.88 6.47
CA PRO A 16 5.56 3.55 7.20
C PRO A 16 5.15 2.09 7.12
N LEU A 17 5.28 1.46 5.95
CA LEU A 17 4.84 0.06 5.80
C LEU A 17 5.73 -0.89 6.60
N LEU A 18 7.05 -0.69 6.59
CA LEU A 18 7.96 -1.55 7.33
C LEU A 18 7.82 -1.39 8.84
N GLU A 19 7.38 -0.21 9.31
CA GLU A 19 7.06 0.00 10.71
C GLU A 19 5.70 -0.60 11.09
N PHE A 20 4.78 -0.63 10.14
CA PHE A 20 3.41 -1.13 10.35
C PHE A 20 3.35 -2.66 10.47
N LEU A 21 4.05 -3.37 9.57
CA LEU A 21 3.95 -4.83 9.49
C LEU A 21 4.23 -5.55 10.82
N PRO A 22 5.28 -5.17 11.59
CA PRO A 22 5.53 -5.84 12.88
C PRO A 22 4.46 -5.61 13.94
N THR A 23 3.61 -4.59 13.79
CA THR A 23 2.54 -4.30 14.76
C THR A 23 1.34 -5.23 14.61
N LEU A 24 1.25 -5.97 13.50
CA LEU A 24 0.14 -6.86 13.20
C LEU A 24 0.36 -8.24 13.81
N ASP A 25 -0.74 -8.95 14.16
CA ASP A 25 -0.59 -10.35 14.50
C ASP A 25 -0.08 -11.13 13.29
N GLU A 26 0.54 -12.27 13.56
CA GLU A 26 1.22 -13.05 12.53
C GLU A 26 0.29 -13.44 11.38
N LYS A 27 -0.94 -13.84 11.68
CA LYS A 27 -1.88 -14.29 10.66
C LYS A 27 -2.28 -13.16 9.72
N LEU A 28 -2.56 -11.97 10.26
CA LEU A 28 -2.93 -10.81 9.47
C LEU A 28 -1.74 -10.32 8.62
N ARG A 29 -0.55 -10.27 9.22
CA ARG A 29 0.66 -9.90 8.50
C ARG A 29 0.90 -10.83 7.30
N ARG A 30 0.76 -12.14 7.52
CA ARG A 30 0.92 -13.14 6.46
C ARG A 30 -0.10 -12.92 5.33
N LYS A 31 -1.35 -12.66 5.68
CA LYS A 31 -2.40 -12.37 4.68
C LYS A 31 -2.08 -11.13 3.85
N LEU A 32 -1.63 -10.05 4.50
CA LEU A 32 -1.25 -8.83 3.80
C LEU A 32 -0.07 -9.07 2.86
N LEU A 33 0.96 -9.78 3.32
CA LEU A 33 2.11 -10.10 2.49
C LEU A 33 1.71 -10.95 1.28
N GLN A 34 0.79 -11.89 1.44
CA GLN A 34 0.27 -12.68 0.32
C GLN A 34 -0.41 -11.78 -0.73
N GLN A 35 -1.17 -10.77 -0.30
CA GLN A 35 -1.80 -9.83 -1.22
C GLN A 35 -0.77 -8.94 -1.92
N ILE A 36 0.29 -8.53 -1.21
CA ILE A 36 1.37 -7.76 -1.81
C ILE A 36 2.07 -8.59 -2.90
N VAL A 37 2.36 -9.87 -2.62
CA VAL A 37 2.93 -10.77 -3.62
C VAL A 37 2.00 -10.91 -4.82
N ARG A 38 0.69 -11.04 -4.56
CA ARG A 38 -0.30 -11.13 -5.62
C ARG A 38 -0.28 -9.90 -6.53
N LEU A 39 -0.09 -8.70 -5.96
CA LEU A 39 0.03 -7.48 -6.77
C LEU A 39 1.14 -7.58 -7.82
N SER A 40 2.26 -8.24 -7.49
CA SER A 40 3.37 -8.37 -8.44
C SER A 40 3.02 -9.15 -9.69
N GLN A 41 1.95 -9.95 -9.66
CA GLN A 41 1.55 -10.85 -10.74
C GLN A 41 0.14 -10.59 -11.27
N ILE A 42 -0.61 -9.68 -10.66
CA ILE A 42 -2.03 -9.49 -10.97
C ILE A 42 -2.23 -8.80 -12.33
N HIS A 43 -3.30 -9.18 -13.03
CA HIS A 43 -3.79 -8.38 -14.15
C HIS A 43 -4.56 -7.19 -13.59
N LEU A 44 -4.40 -6.01 -14.21
CA LEU A 44 -5.03 -4.79 -13.69
C LEU A 44 -6.56 -4.90 -13.62
N CYS A 45 -7.18 -5.67 -14.52
CA CYS A 45 -8.63 -5.89 -14.49
C CYS A 45 -9.09 -6.69 -13.27
N ASP A 46 -8.17 -7.36 -12.57
CA ASP A 46 -8.49 -8.12 -11.35
C ASP A 46 -8.29 -7.31 -10.06
N LEU A 47 -7.94 -6.02 -10.17
CA LEU A 47 -7.85 -5.10 -9.04
C LEU A 47 -9.26 -4.65 -8.62
N LYS A 48 -9.97 -5.50 -7.92
CA LYS A 48 -11.36 -5.28 -7.54
C LYS A 48 -11.67 -5.85 -6.16
N GLU A 49 -12.82 -5.46 -5.61
CA GLU A 49 -13.28 -5.98 -4.32
C GLU A 49 -13.41 -7.50 -4.34
N PRO A 50 -13.26 -8.16 -3.18
CA PRO A 50 -13.16 -7.56 -1.85
C PRO A 50 -11.76 -7.13 -1.41
N HIS A 51 -10.69 -7.56 -2.11
CA HIS A 51 -9.31 -7.31 -1.64
C HIS A 51 -8.74 -5.97 -2.10
N PHE A 52 -9.27 -5.40 -3.19
CA PHE A 52 -8.76 -4.16 -3.76
C PHE A 52 -9.91 -3.21 -4.06
N LYS A 53 -9.70 -1.93 -3.81
CA LYS A 53 -10.66 -0.88 -4.12
C LYS A 53 -9.95 0.26 -4.84
N HIS A 54 -10.59 0.79 -5.89
CA HIS A 54 -10.15 2.01 -6.56
C HIS A 54 -10.99 3.18 -6.06
N PHE A 55 -10.35 4.26 -5.64
CA PHE A 55 -11.06 5.45 -5.21
C PHE A 55 -11.49 6.27 -6.43
N VAL A 56 -12.76 6.68 -6.46
CA VAL A 56 -13.33 7.33 -7.64
C VAL A 56 -13.47 8.84 -7.54
N LEU A 57 -13.36 9.41 -6.32
CA LEU A 57 -13.35 10.86 -6.17
C LEU A 57 -12.15 11.44 -6.91
N GLU A 58 -12.35 12.53 -7.64
CA GLU A 58 -11.31 13.12 -8.48
C GLU A 58 -9.99 13.35 -7.74
N LYS A 59 -10.07 13.87 -6.51
CA LYS A 59 -8.88 14.13 -5.69
C LYS A 59 -8.04 12.86 -5.42
N TYR A 60 -8.69 11.69 -5.35
CA TYR A 60 -8.05 10.44 -4.95
C TYR A 60 -8.04 9.39 -6.05
N ASN A 61 -8.38 9.76 -7.30
CA ASN A 61 -8.58 8.78 -8.36
C ASN A 61 -7.32 8.05 -8.82
N GLN A 62 -6.14 8.50 -8.41
CA GLN A 62 -4.90 7.77 -8.65
C GLN A 62 -4.59 6.75 -7.55
N LEU A 63 -5.43 6.68 -6.50
CA LEU A 63 -5.20 5.85 -5.34
C LEU A 63 -6.10 4.63 -5.32
N TYR A 64 -5.55 3.55 -4.78
CA TYR A 64 -6.21 2.27 -4.56
C TYR A 64 -6.01 1.87 -3.11
N GLU A 65 -6.78 0.91 -2.65
CA GLU A 65 -6.67 0.37 -1.30
C GLU A 65 -6.59 -1.15 -1.37
N LEU A 66 -5.56 -1.70 -0.73
CA LEU A 66 -5.44 -3.13 -0.48
C LEU A 66 -6.07 -3.42 0.87
N ARG A 67 -6.90 -4.46 0.95
CA ARG A 67 -7.70 -4.79 2.13
C ARG A 67 -7.44 -6.21 2.62
N GLU A 68 -7.25 -6.35 3.92
CA GLU A 68 -7.22 -7.65 4.56
C GLU A 68 -7.83 -7.56 5.96
N LYS A 69 -8.26 -8.70 6.49
CA LYS A 69 -8.98 -8.74 7.76
C LYS A 69 -8.61 -9.98 8.56
N ASN A 70 -8.30 -9.77 9.84
CA ASN A 70 -8.26 -10.81 10.85
C ASN A 70 -8.42 -10.13 12.21
N LYS A 71 -9.65 -10.13 12.75
CA LYS A 71 -10.07 -9.41 13.97
C LYS A 71 -10.09 -7.88 13.79
N VAL A 72 -9.14 -7.32 13.06
CA VAL A 72 -9.08 -5.90 12.71
C VAL A 72 -9.02 -5.76 11.20
N LEU A 73 -9.36 -4.56 10.71
CA LEU A 73 -9.35 -4.25 9.27
C LEU A 73 -8.03 -3.56 8.95
N ALA A 74 -7.13 -4.27 8.27
CA ALA A 74 -5.86 -3.69 7.81
C ALA A 74 -6.00 -3.18 6.38
N ARG A 75 -5.46 -2.00 6.11
CA ARG A 75 -5.53 -1.33 4.83
C ARG A 75 -4.16 -0.80 4.44
N ILE A 76 -3.88 -0.81 3.14
CA ILE A 76 -2.69 -0.16 2.57
C ILE A 76 -3.14 0.62 1.34
N ILE A 77 -2.91 1.94 1.36
CA ILE A 77 -3.16 2.77 0.17
C ILE A 77 -1.99 2.58 -0.79
N PHE A 78 -2.27 2.45 -2.07
CA PHE A 78 -1.23 2.33 -3.08
C PHE A 78 -1.62 3.05 -4.36
N THR A 79 -0.65 3.23 -5.24
CA THR A 79 -0.87 3.78 -6.58
C THR A 79 -0.15 2.92 -7.61
N ILE A 80 -0.50 3.13 -8.88
CA ILE A 80 0.14 2.46 -10.01
C ILE A 80 0.87 3.53 -10.82
N ARG A 81 2.17 3.35 -11.03
CA ARG A 81 2.99 4.28 -11.81
C ARG A 81 3.90 3.51 -12.75
N ASP A 82 3.81 3.81 -14.06
CA ASP A 82 4.64 3.15 -15.07
C ASP A 82 4.57 1.63 -14.99
N GLY A 83 3.39 1.09 -14.65
CA GLY A 83 3.18 -0.35 -14.51
C GLY A 83 3.60 -0.94 -13.17
N ASP A 84 4.26 -0.17 -12.32
CA ASP A 84 4.68 -0.63 -10.99
C ASP A 84 3.71 -0.15 -9.91
N PHE A 85 3.70 -0.86 -8.78
CA PHE A 85 2.90 -0.47 -7.62
C PHE A 85 3.77 0.25 -6.61
N ILE A 86 3.24 1.34 -6.04
CA ILE A 86 3.89 2.05 -4.94
C ILE A 86 2.94 1.98 -3.75
N LEU A 87 3.38 1.27 -2.69
CA LEU A 87 2.63 1.15 -1.46
C LEU A 87 2.89 2.38 -0.59
N LEU A 88 1.82 3.02 -0.12
CA LEU A 88 1.88 4.31 0.57
C LEU A 88 1.46 4.15 2.04
N ALA A 89 0.38 4.79 2.46
CA ALA A 89 -0.03 4.79 3.85
C ALA A 89 -0.72 3.49 4.28
N PRO A 90 -0.16 2.75 5.26
CA PRO A 90 -0.85 1.63 5.90
C PRO A 90 -1.63 2.12 7.11
N PHE A 91 -2.73 1.44 7.45
CA PHE A 91 -3.50 1.80 8.64
C PHE A 91 -4.46 0.70 9.07
N ILE A 92 -4.89 0.77 10.32
CA ILE A 92 -5.99 -0.06 10.83
C ILE A 92 -7.24 0.80 10.74
N LYS A 93 -8.26 0.31 10.03
CA LYS A 93 -9.50 1.06 9.87
C LYS A 93 -10.46 0.73 11.01
N ARG A 94 -10.77 1.73 11.83
CA ARG A 94 -11.77 1.64 12.90
C ARG A 94 -13.00 2.48 12.60
N GLN A 95 -12.83 3.55 11.80
CA GLN A 95 -13.88 4.49 11.47
C GLN A 95 -13.60 5.13 10.10
N PRO A 96 -14.62 5.70 9.43
CA PRO A 96 -14.43 6.25 8.08
C PRO A 96 -13.34 7.31 7.95
N ARG A 97 -13.14 8.14 8.97
CA ARG A 97 -12.11 9.19 8.93
C ARG A 97 -10.70 8.63 8.85
N ASP A 98 -10.48 7.39 9.27
CA ASP A 98 -9.16 6.76 9.16
C ASP A 98 -8.74 6.60 7.70
N THR A 99 -9.68 6.25 6.83
CA THR A 99 -9.43 6.18 5.40
C THR A 99 -9.09 7.55 4.82
N MET A 100 -9.86 8.59 5.18
CA MET A 100 -9.60 9.93 4.69
C MET A 100 -8.23 10.43 5.10
N LYS A 101 -7.84 10.19 6.35
CA LYS A 101 -6.52 10.56 6.85
C LYS A 101 -5.41 9.85 6.08
N ALA A 102 -5.58 8.56 5.81
CA ALA A 102 -4.59 7.78 5.06
C ALA A 102 -4.49 8.25 3.61
N LEU A 103 -5.61 8.61 2.99
CA LEU A 103 -5.61 9.16 1.63
C LEU A 103 -4.81 10.47 1.57
N GLU A 104 -5.04 11.38 2.53
CA GLU A 104 -4.31 12.66 2.58
C GLU A 104 -2.83 12.44 2.82
N GLN A 105 -2.45 11.52 3.71
CA GLN A 105 -1.06 11.16 3.94
C GLN A 105 -0.43 10.59 2.67
N SER A 106 -1.16 9.76 1.95
CA SER A 106 -0.67 9.15 0.70
C SER A 106 -0.42 10.20 -0.39
N LEU A 107 -1.27 11.22 -0.50
CA LEU A 107 -1.03 12.32 -1.43
C LEU A 107 0.25 13.09 -1.09
N LYS A 108 0.54 13.29 0.20
CA LYS A 108 1.78 13.92 0.63
C LYS A 108 2.99 13.07 0.29
N MET A 109 2.90 11.75 0.49
CA MET A 109 3.96 10.82 0.12
C MET A 109 4.23 10.86 -1.39
N LEU A 110 3.17 10.92 -2.20
CA LEU A 110 3.32 11.03 -3.66
C LEU A 110 3.98 12.35 -4.06
N ALA A 111 3.67 13.44 -3.38
CA ALA A 111 4.32 14.72 -3.62
C ALA A 111 5.82 14.64 -3.29
N ASP A 112 6.19 13.99 -2.19
CA ASP A 112 7.59 13.77 -1.83
C ASP A 112 8.31 12.94 -2.90
N ILE A 113 7.69 11.86 -3.36
CA ILE A 113 8.26 10.98 -4.40
C ILE A 113 8.42 11.74 -5.72
N ARG A 114 7.48 12.62 -6.05
CA ARG A 114 7.59 13.46 -7.25
C ARG A 114 8.84 14.33 -7.20
N ASP A 115 9.12 14.92 -6.03
CA ASP A 115 10.27 15.81 -5.84
C ASP A 115 11.56 15.02 -5.59
N ALA A 116 11.46 13.83 -5.03
CA ALA A 116 12.59 12.96 -4.70
C ALA A 116 12.24 11.50 -5.03
N PRO A 117 12.35 11.08 -6.33
CA PRO A 117 11.95 9.73 -6.75
C PRO A 117 12.64 8.59 -6.01
N GLU A 118 13.82 8.83 -5.44
CA GLU A 118 14.56 7.85 -4.65
C GLU A 118 13.86 7.46 -3.35
N PHE A 119 12.82 8.19 -2.94
CA PHE A 119 12.02 7.83 -1.77
C PHE A 119 11.06 6.67 -2.07
N ALA A 120 10.86 6.30 -3.33
CA ALA A 120 10.15 5.09 -3.73
C ALA A 120 11.17 3.97 -3.92
N VAL A 121 11.23 3.05 -2.97
CA VAL A 121 12.26 2.01 -2.89
C VAL A 121 11.65 0.65 -3.20
N ASN A 122 12.38 -0.18 -3.94
CA ASN A 122 11.92 -1.55 -4.22
C ASN A 122 11.74 -2.32 -2.91
N MET A 123 10.57 -2.91 -2.72
CA MET A 123 10.30 -3.75 -1.56
C MET A 123 10.83 -5.16 -1.83
N LYS A 124 11.63 -5.67 -0.92
CA LYS A 124 12.12 -7.04 -0.97
C LYS A 124 11.15 -7.94 -0.21
N TRP A 125 9.94 -8.07 -0.75
CA TRP A 125 8.86 -8.80 -0.09
C TRP A 125 9.19 -10.28 0.14
N GLU A 126 10.08 -10.86 -0.65
CA GLU A 126 10.53 -12.24 -0.49
C GLU A 126 11.18 -12.48 0.87
N GLU A 127 11.80 -11.46 1.46
CA GLU A 127 12.45 -11.57 2.76
C GLU A 127 11.46 -11.72 3.91
N TYR A 128 10.17 -11.48 3.65
CA TYR A 128 9.12 -11.54 4.67
C TYR A 128 8.27 -12.82 4.60
N LEU A 129 8.54 -13.70 3.66
CA LEU A 129 7.78 -14.95 3.45
C LEU A 129 8.31 -16.11 4.26
#